data_9bae4c717905c805663798c9a3fdf64f
#
_entry.id   9bae4c717905c805663798c9a3fdf64f
#
_cell.length_a   1.000
_cell.length_b   1.000
_cell.length_c   1.000
_cell.angle_alpha   90.00
_cell.angle_beta   90.00
_cell.angle_gamma   90.00
#
_symmetry.space_group_name_H-M   'P 1'
#
loop_
_entity.id
_entity.type
_entity.pdbx_description
1 polymer ?
#
loop_
_entity_poly.entity_id
_entity_poly.type
_entity_poly.pdbx_seq_one_letter_code
_entity_poly.pdbx_strand_id
1 'polypeptide(L)'
;MRGPLPLFTNGGLFLAAALVGCAASGHFLHQGERIVFLGDSITQLGVKPNGYVTIIADTLQIRYPELGAEVIGAGVSGNKVPDLQRRLRKDVIDKRPTLVFIYIGINDVWHWVTPGLKGTTKEEYESGLRQIVAAIQQSGARVVLCTPSVIGEKRHGSNPEDAMLDEYSAISRRVAQETGSTLCDLREAFIGYLDSHNRSDVEKGILTVDRVHLNDEGNQFVAGQMLKVLEQ
;
A
#
# COMPACT_ATOMS: atom_id res chain seq x y z
N MET A 1 -40.31 69.26 -38.76
CA MET A 1 -38.93 69.16 -38.34
C MET A 1 -38.90 68.14 -37.18
N ARG A 2 -38.36 66.99 -37.41
CA ARG A 2 -38.32 65.88 -36.43
C ARG A 2 -36.96 65.86 -35.79
N GLY A 3 -36.90 65.99 -34.44
CA GLY A 3 -35.69 65.87 -33.66
C GLY A 3 -35.35 64.40 -33.38
N PRO A 4 -34.07 64.02 -33.15
CA PRO A 4 -33.67 62.64 -32.98
C PRO A 4 -33.85 62.12 -31.53
N LEU A 5 -34.21 60.81 -31.42
CA LEU A 5 -34.31 60.10 -30.16
C LEU A 5 -32.91 59.82 -29.56
N PRO A 6 -32.78 59.70 -28.24
CA PRO A 6 -31.53 59.22 -27.60
C PRO A 6 -31.38 57.71 -27.59
N LEU A 7 -30.16 57.25 -27.92
CA LEU A 7 -29.73 55.87 -27.74
C LEU A 7 -29.52 55.54 -26.24
N PHE A 8 -30.17 54.49 -25.76
CA PHE A 8 -29.87 53.88 -24.47
C PHE A 8 -28.76 52.83 -24.67
N THR A 9 -27.61 53.13 -24.12
CA THR A 9 -26.53 52.14 -23.99
C THR A 9 -26.72 51.28 -22.73
N ASN A 10 -27.10 49.99 -22.92
CA ASN A 10 -27.12 49.02 -21.84
C ASN A 10 -25.68 48.62 -21.50
N GLY A 11 -25.17 49.13 -20.37
CA GLY A 11 -23.93 48.65 -19.75
C GLY A 11 -24.18 47.35 -19.03
N GLY A 12 -23.86 46.22 -19.67
CA GLY A 12 -23.86 44.92 -19.02
C GLY A 12 -22.68 44.80 -18.04
N LEU A 13 -23.00 44.72 -16.77
CA LEU A 13 -22.05 44.44 -15.69
C LEU A 13 -21.72 42.94 -15.71
N PHE A 14 -20.55 42.56 -16.27
CA PHE A 14 -20.02 41.22 -16.15
C PHE A 14 -19.44 41.03 -14.77
N LEU A 15 -20.18 40.29 -13.92
CA LEU A 15 -19.68 39.81 -12.63
C LEU A 15 -18.73 38.65 -12.88
N ALA A 16 -17.43 38.88 -12.85
CA ALA A 16 -16.43 37.84 -12.89
C ALA A 16 -16.44 37.10 -11.54
N ALA A 17 -17.03 35.89 -11.51
CA ALA A 17 -16.89 34.99 -10.39
C ALA A 17 -15.45 34.49 -10.35
N ALA A 18 -14.66 35.02 -9.43
CA ALA A 18 -13.35 34.46 -9.10
C ALA A 18 -13.57 33.11 -8.44
N LEU A 19 -13.31 32.04 -9.18
CA LEU A 19 -13.08 30.69 -8.61
C LEU A 19 -11.83 30.76 -7.75
N VAL A 20 -12.02 30.94 -6.43
CA VAL A 20 -10.97 30.70 -5.45
C VAL A 20 -10.76 29.21 -5.46
N GLY A 21 -9.80 28.75 -6.26
CA GLY A 21 -9.27 27.40 -6.15
C GLY A 21 -8.66 27.24 -4.76
N CYS A 22 -9.36 26.55 -3.85
CA CYS A 22 -8.73 25.99 -2.67
C CYS A 22 -7.62 25.08 -3.17
N ALA A 23 -6.37 25.54 -3.12
CA ALA A 23 -5.21 24.67 -3.12
C ALA A 23 -5.36 23.81 -1.87
N ALA A 24 -5.84 22.57 -2.04
CA ALA A 24 -5.79 21.59 -0.99
C ALA A 24 -4.32 21.45 -0.60
N SER A 25 -3.96 21.86 0.60
CA SER A 25 -2.70 21.52 1.24
C SER A 25 -2.63 19.99 1.22
N GLY A 26 -1.67 19.45 0.43
CA GLY A 26 -1.64 18.05 0.09
C GLY A 26 -1.23 17.18 1.27
N HIS A 27 -2.14 16.90 2.17
CA HIS A 27 -1.99 15.80 3.11
C HIS A 27 -2.44 14.53 2.41
N PHE A 28 -1.63 13.47 2.53
CA PHE A 28 -1.97 12.16 1.97
C PHE A 28 -3.23 11.57 2.61
N LEU A 29 -3.48 11.86 3.89
CA LEU A 29 -4.67 11.42 4.62
C LEU A 29 -5.81 12.46 4.57
N HIS A 30 -7.04 11.98 4.46
CA HIS A 30 -8.25 12.79 4.46
C HIS A 30 -9.19 12.40 5.60
N GLN A 31 -10.09 13.31 5.98
CA GLN A 31 -11.13 13.01 6.98
C GLN A 31 -12.04 11.86 6.48
N GLY A 32 -12.36 10.92 7.38
CA GLY A 32 -13.20 9.78 7.07
C GLY A 32 -12.48 8.68 6.28
N GLU A 33 -11.14 8.62 6.35
CA GLU A 33 -10.37 7.55 5.70
C GLU A 33 -10.85 6.16 6.13
N ARG A 34 -11.06 5.33 5.14
CA ARG A 34 -11.27 3.89 5.33
C ARG A 34 -10.15 3.14 4.64
N ILE A 35 -9.21 2.66 5.46
CA ILE A 35 -7.96 2.06 5.02
C ILE A 35 -8.08 0.54 5.10
N VAL A 36 -7.93 -0.14 3.97
CA VAL A 36 -7.91 -1.61 3.91
C VAL A 36 -6.48 -2.09 3.68
N PHE A 37 -6.01 -3.01 4.52
CA PHE A 37 -4.73 -3.71 4.36
C PHE A 37 -5.00 -5.08 3.75
N LEU A 38 -4.75 -5.22 2.46
CA LEU A 38 -4.92 -6.44 1.68
C LEU A 38 -3.60 -7.20 1.59
N GLY A 39 -3.58 -8.47 2.01
CA GLY A 39 -2.34 -9.26 2.01
C GLY A 39 -2.52 -10.73 2.37
N ASP A 40 -1.44 -11.33 2.79
CA ASP A 40 -1.32 -12.73 3.18
C ASP A 40 -1.29 -12.95 4.71
N SER A 41 -0.52 -13.96 5.17
CA SER A 41 -0.35 -14.27 6.60
C SER A 41 0.29 -13.13 7.40
N ILE A 42 1.18 -12.35 6.80
CA ILE A 42 1.82 -11.21 7.46
C ILE A 42 0.74 -10.16 7.82
N THR A 43 -0.16 -9.88 6.89
CA THR A 43 -1.30 -8.99 7.13
C THR A 43 -2.34 -9.62 8.07
N GLN A 44 -2.58 -10.94 7.96
CA GLN A 44 -3.49 -11.65 8.88
C GLN A 44 -2.99 -11.61 10.33
N LEU A 45 -1.69 -11.73 10.55
CA LEU A 45 -1.07 -11.58 11.86
C LEU A 45 -0.98 -10.10 12.28
N GLY A 46 -0.86 -9.21 11.31
CA GLY A 46 -0.76 -7.77 11.52
C GLY A 46 -1.95 -7.12 12.24
N VAL A 47 -3.13 -7.77 12.27
CA VAL A 47 -4.30 -7.30 13.03
C VAL A 47 -4.34 -7.81 14.49
N LYS A 48 -3.37 -8.62 14.89
CA LYS A 48 -3.25 -9.08 16.27
C LYS A 48 -2.67 -7.95 17.15
N PRO A 49 -2.78 -8.07 18.49
CA PRO A 49 -2.08 -7.16 19.39
C PRO A 49 -0.59 -7.05 19.03
N ASN A 50 -0.05 -5.83 18.96
CA ASN A 50 1.30 -5.50 18.49
C ASN A 50 1.58 -5.78 17.01
N GLY A 51 0.59 -6.20 16.22
CA GLY A 51 0.72 -6.35 14.77
C GLY A 51 0.74 -4.99 14.06
N TYR A 52 1.41 -4.91 12.92
CA TYR A 52 1.65 -3.63 12.22
C TYR A 52 0.35 -2.88 11.83
N VAL A 53 -0.73 -3.59 11.51
CA VAL A 53 -2.04 -2.98 11.20
C VAL A 53 -2.65 -2.35 12.44
N THR A 54 -2.56 -3.04 13.60
CA THR A 54 -3.03 -2.51 14.88
C THR A 54 -2.20 -1.30 15.31
N ILE A 55 -0.87 -1.36 15.17
CA ILE A 55 0.03 -0.23 15.47
C ILE A 55 -0.33 1.00 14.63
N ILE A 56 -0.61 0.81 13.33
CA ILE A 56 -1.03 1.91 12.45
C ILE A 56 -2.39 2.46 12.91
N ALA A 57 -3.37 1.60 13.21
CA ALA A 57 -4.69 2.03 13.67
C ALA A 57 -4.60 2.86 14.95
N ASP A 58 -3.85 2.37 15.94
CA ASP A 58 -3.64 3.07 17.22
C ASP A 58 -2.91 4.40 17.01
N THR A 59 -1.90 4.43 16.14
CA THR A 59 -1.14 5.64 15.82
C THR A 59 -2.03 6.70 15.18
N LEU A 60 -2.87 6.30 14.20
CA LEU A 60 -3.81 7.23 13.56
C LEU A 60 -4.84 7.76 14.56
N GLN A 61 -5.36 6.91 15.42
CA GLN A 61 -6.32 7.33 16.46
C GLN A 61 -5.71 8.31 17.47
N ILE A 62 -4.44 8.11 17.84
CA ILE A 62 -3.75 8.95 18.83
C ILE A 62 -3.26 10.27 18.22
N ARG A 63 -2.63 10.22 17.03
CA ARG A 63 -2.01 11.40 16.42
C ARG A 63 -2.97 12.25 15.61
N TYR A 64 -3.98 11.61 15.00
CA TYR A 64 -4.91 12.24 14.05
C TYR A 64 -6.37 11.87 14.35
N PRO A 65 -6.85 12.06 15.60
CA PRO A 65 -8.21 11.66 15.99
C PRO A 65 -9.30 12.34 15.15
N GLU A 66 -9.01 13.53 14.65
CA GLU A 66 -9.92 14.32 13.80
C GLU A 66 -10.20 13.66 12.44
N LEU A 67 -9.31 12.78 11.97
CA LEU A 67 -9.53 12.07 10.71
C LEU A 67 -10.67 11.05 10.81
N GLY A 68 -10.95 10.52 12.00
CA GLY A 68 -11.95 9.45 12.18
C GLY A 68 -11.64 8.23 11.30
N ALA A 69 -10.35 7.90 11.15
CA ALA A 69 -9.90 6.83 10.26
C ALA A 69 -10.38 5.45 10.74
N GLU A 70 -10.94 4.67 9.81
CA GLU A 70 -11.27 3.25 10.02
C GLU A 70 -10.20 2.37 9.36
N VAL A 71 -9.63 1.43 10.11
CA VAL A 71 -8.59 0.53 9.62
C VAL A 71 -9.11 -0.90 9.59
N ILE A 72 -9.00 -1.56 8.44
CA ILE A 72 -9.55 -2.90 8.18
C ILE A 72 -8.43 -3.81 7.67
N GLY A 73 -8.20 -4.92 8.36
CA GLY A 73 -7.30 -5.96 7.87
C GLY A 73 -8.02 -6.97 6.97
N ALA A 74 -7.44 -7.27 5.84
CA ALA A 74 -7.91 -8.24 4.85
C ALA A 74 -6.77 -9.21 4.47
N GLY A 75 -6.05 -9.73 5.47
CA GLY A 75 -5.01 -10.74 5.31
C GLY A 75 -5.57 -12.16 5.39
N VAL A 76 -5.07 -13.06 4.53
CA VAL A 76 -5.37 -14.49 4.57
C VAL A 76 -4.09 -15.29 4.34
N SER A 77 -3.76 -16.17 5.29
CA SER A 77 -2.52 -16.98 5.26
C SER A 77 -2.38 -17.78 3.96
N GLY A 78 -1.15 -17.83 3.44
CA GLY A 78 -0.81 -18.56 2.23
C GLY A 78 -1.25 -17.90 0.92
N ASN A 79 -1.96 -16.77 0.98
CA ASN A 79 -2.45 -16.11 -0.22
C ASN A 79 -1.30 -15.58 -1.09
N LYS A 80 -1.56 -15.63 -2.38
CA LYS A 80 -0.78 -15.12 -3.50
C LYS A 80 -1.63 -14.14 -4.31
N VAL A 81 -1.05 -13.47 -5.28
CA VAL A 81 -1.80 -12.51 -6.13
C VAL A 81 -3.07 -13.11 -6.73
N PRO A 82 -3.10 -14.35 -7.30
CA PRO A 82 -4.35 -14.93 -7.81
C PRO A 82 -5.42 -15.15 -6.73
N ASP A 83 -5.01 -15.36 -5.47
CA ASP A 83 -5.96 -15.50 -4.36
C ASP A 83 -6.60 -14.16 -4.00
N LEU A 84 -5.81 -13.08 -4.00
CA LEU A 84 -6.34 -11.74 -3.79
C LEU A 84 -7.37 -11.36 -4.84
N GLN A 85 -7.13 -11.67 -6.12
CA GLN A 85 -8.08 -11.42 -7.20
C GLN A 85 -9.45 -12.07 -6.91
N ARG A 86 -9.47 -13.34 -6.48
CA ARG A 86 -10.72 -14.09 -6.21
C ARG A 86 -11.56 -13.49 -5.08
N ARG A 87 -10.93 -12.87 -4.09
CA ARG A 87 -11.62 -12.31 -2.91
C ARG A 87 -11.70 -10.78 -2.89
N LEU A 88 -11.12 -10.11 -3.90
CA LEU A 88 -11.00 -8.65 -3.95
C LEU A 88 -12.31 -7.92 -3.71
N ARG A 89 -13.39 -8.37 -4.39
CA ARG A 89 -14.71 -7.73 -4.27
C ARG A 89 -15.20 -7.76 -2.83
N LYS A 90 -15.30 -8.95 -2.23
CA LYS A 90 -15.84 -9.16 -0.89
C LYS A 90 -15.01 -8.50 0.20
N ASP A 91 -13.69 -8.66 0.10
CA ASP A 91 -12.77 -8.31 1.19
C ASP A 91 -12.26 -6.86 1.11
N VAL A 92 -12.40 -6.22 -0.06
CA VAL A 92 -11.93 -4.84 -0.29
C VAL A 92 -13.03 -3.96 -0.85
N ILE A 93 -13.54 -4.21 -2.06
CA ILE A 93 -14.44 -3.28 -2.77
C ILE A 93 -15.75 -3.06 -2.00
N ASP A 94 -16.37 -4.14 -1.51
CA ASP A 94 -17.61 -4.07 -0.73
C ASP A 94 -17.44 -3.36 0.62
N LYS A 95 -16.18 -3.15 1.08
CA LYS A 95 -15.86 -2.34 2.26
C LYS A 95 -15.85 -0.83 1.96
N ARG A 96 -15.95 -0.45 0.69
CA ARG A 96 -15.92 0.96 0.24
C ARG A 96 -14.69 1.71 0.76
N PRO A 97 -13.47 1.20 0.50
CA PRO A 97 -12.25 1.86 0.98
C PRO A 97 -12.05 3.21 0.30
N THR A 98 -11.32 4.10 0.96
CA THR A 98 -10.74 5.32 0.37
C THR A 98 -9.27 5.12 0.05
N LEU A 99 -8.63 4.18 0.76
CA LEU A 99 -7.22 3.83 0.60
C LEU A 99 -7.02 2.33 0.81
N VAL A 100 -6.21 1.70 -0.04
CA VAL A 100 -5.86 0.28 0.08
C VAL A 100 -4.36 0.11 0.05
N PHE A 101 -3.80 -0.50 1.09
CA PHE A 101 -2.46 -1.05 1.07
C PHE A 101 -2.51 -2.48 0.53
N ILE A 102 -1.69 -2.78 -0.46
CA ILE A 102 -1.50 -4.13 -1.01
C ILE A 102 -0.12 -4.60 -0.59
N TYR A 103 -0.04 -5.53 0.37
CA TYR A 103 1.20 -6.14 0.81
C TYR A 103 1.18 -7.64 0.55
N ILE A 104 1.77 -8.05 -0.58
CA ILE A 104 1.70 -9.40 -1.14
C ILE A 104 2.97 -9.72 -1.93
N GLY A 105 3.23 -10.99 -2.18
CA GLY A 105 4.31 -11.44 -3.05
C GLY A 105 5.25 -12.46 -2.39
N ILE A 106 5.27 -12.52 -1.06
CA ILE A 106 6.13 -13.48 -0.35
C ILE A 106 5.78 -14.91 -0.76
N ASN A 107 4.50 -15.30 -0.72
CA ASN A 107 4.07 -16.65 -1.07
C ASN A 107 4.14 -16.91 -2.59
N ASP A 108 4.06 -15.87 -3.41
CA ASP A 108 4.25 -15.98 -4.86
C ASP A 108 5.66 -16.50 -5.19
N VAL A 109 6.66 -16.12 -4.36
CA VAL A 109 8.05 -16.58 -4.43
C VAL A 109 8.27 -17.84 -3.58
N TRP A 110 7.94 -17.79 -2.29
CA TRP A 110 8.30 -18.84 -1.33
C TRP A 110 7.70 -20.20 -1.66
N HIS A 111 6.52 -20.22 -2.26
CA HIS A 111 5.88 -21.48 -2.66
C HIS A 111 6.59 -22.20 -3.81
N TRP A 112 7.52 -21.56 -4.53
CA TRP A 112 8.36 -22.25 -5.51
C TRP A 112 9.38 -23.19 -4.86
N VAL A 113 9.83 -22.85 -3.67
CA VAL A 113 10.85 -23.62 -2.91
C VAL A 113 10.27 -24.41 -1.75
N THR A 114 8.96 -24.30 -1.50
CA THR A 114 8.26 -25.04 -0.45
C THR A 114 7.70 -26.35 -1.02
N PRO A 115 8.11 -27.54 -0.49
CA PRO A 115 7.62 -28.82 -0.99
C PRO A 115 6.09 -28.92 -1.01
N GLY A 116 5.55 -29.38 -2.14
CA GLY A 116 4.10 -29.57 -2.33
C GLY A 116 3.31 -28.31 -2.62
N LEU A 117 3.94 -27.15 -2.65
CA LEU A 117 3.31 -25.87 -3.04
C LEU A 117 3.79 -25.43 -4.43
N LYS A 118 3.08 -24.44 -4.99
CA LYS A 118 3.41 -23.83 -6.27
C LYS A 118 3.32 -22.32 -6.13
N GLY A 119 4.40 -21.62 -6.47
CA GLY A 119 4.44 -20.15 -6.56
C GLY A 119 3.59 -19.62 -7.72
N THR A 120 3.63 -18.33 -7.93
CA THR A 120 2.97 -17.63 -9.05
C THR A 120 4.03 -17.25 -10.08
N THR A 121 3.78 -17.44 -11.38
CA THR A 121 4.73 -16.98 -12.40
C THR A 121 4.81 -15.44 -12.41
N LYS A 122 5.91 -14.89 -12.93
CA LYS A 122 6.08 -13.43 -13.00
C LYS A 122 4.99 -12.75 -13.83
N GLU A 123 4.57 -13.40 -14.90
CA GLU A 123 3.50 -12.92 -15.80
C GLU A 123 2.14 -12.90 -15.09
N GLU A 124 1.81 -13.98 -14.35
CA GLU A 124 0.57 -14.05 -13.55
C GLU A 124 0.60 -13.05 -12.39
N TYR A 125 1.76 -12.90 -11.74
CA TYR A 125 1.95 -11.92 -10.65
C TYR A 125 1.74 -10.49 -11.16
N GLU A 126 2.41 -10.11 -12.25
CA GLU A 126 2.29 -8.77 -12.82
C GLU A 126 0.87 -8.47 -13.32
N SER A 127 0.31 -9.37 -14.14
CA SER A 127 -1.03 -9.16 -14.68
C SER A 127 -2.09 -9.12 -13.58
N GLY A 128 -1.95 -9.96 -12.55
CA GLY A 128 -2.83 -9.99 -11.40
C GLY A 128 -2.76 -8.72 -10.56
N LEU A 129 -1.54 -8.21 -10.26
CA LEU A 129 -1.38 -6.94 -9.55
C LEU A 129 -2.03 -5.78 -10.32
N ARG A 130 -1.80 -5.69 -11.63
CA ARG A 130 -2.43 -4.65 -12.48
C ARG A 130 -3.95 -4.69 -12.40
N GLN A 131 -4.54 -5.89 -12.47
CA GLN A 131 -5.99 -6.05 -12.38
C GLN A 131 -6.53 -5.66 -11.00
N ILE A 132 -5.84 -6.06 -9.92
CA ILE A 132 -6.20 -5.68 -8.54
C ILE A 132 -6.16 -4.16 -8.38
N VAL A 133 -5.06 -3.53 -8.75
CA VAL A 133 -4.88 -2.08 -8.66
C VAL A 133 -5.95 -1.35 -9.46
N ALA A 134 -6.15 -1.73 -10.73
CA ALA A 134 -7.15 -1.11 -11.59
C ALA A 134 -8.57 -1.21 -11.00
N ALA A 135 -8.95 -2.37 -10.45
CA ALA A 135 -10.28 -2.56 -9.85
C ALA A 135 -10.46 -1.71 -8.59
N ILE A 136 -9.43 -1.57 -7.76
CA ILE A 136 -9.46 -0.71 -6.57
C ILE A 136 -9.59 0.76 -6.98
N GLN A 137 -8.78 1.23 -7.93
CA GLN A 137 -8.82 2.61 -8.43
C GLN A 137 -10.17 2.93 -9.10
N GLN A 138 -10.74 1.99 -9.86
CA GLN A 138 -12.09 2.12 -10.44
C GLN A 138 -13.19 2.23 -9.38
N SER A 139 -12.98 1.69 -8.18
CA SER A 139 -13.92 1.87 -7.06
C SER A 139 -13.80 3.24 -6.36
N GLY A 140 -12.86 4.08 -6.80
CA GLY A 140 -12.59 5.40 -6.24
C GLY A 140 -11.56 5.42 -5.11
N ALA A 141 -10.92 4.29 -4.79
CA ALA A 141 -9.91 4.22 -3.75
C ALA A 141 -8.50 4.47 -4.29
N ARG A 142 -7.66 5.12 -3.49
CA ARG A 142 -6.21 5.22 -3.73
C ARG A 142 -5.52 3.91 -3.38
N VAL A 143 -4.37 3.67 -3.98
CA VAL A 143 -3.58 2.45 -3.74
C VAL A 143 -2.18 2.80 -3.27
N VAL A 144 -1.75 2.14 -2.21
CA VAL A 144 -0.34 2.00 -1.83
C VAL A 144 0.06 0.56 -2.13
N LEU A 145 0.95 0.38 -3.09
CA LEU A 145 1.50 -0.94 -3.43
C LEU A 145 2.82 -1.14 -2.71
N CYS A 146 2.86 -2.17 -1.86
CA CYS A 146 4.08 -2.56 -1.15
C CYS A 146 4.85 -3.60 -1.97
N THR A 147 6.17 -3.51 -1.98
CA THR A 147 7.00 -4.63 -2.43
C THR A 147 6.96 -5.76 -1.39
N PRO A 148 7.11 -7.05 -1.80
CA PRO A 148 7.37 -8.13 -0.85
C PRO A 148 8.65 -7.82 -0.04
N SER A 149 8.69 -8.20 1.25
CA SER A 149 9.82 -7.89 2.14
C SER A 149 10.99 -8.85 1.98
N VAL A 150 11.09 -9.87 2.83
CA VAL A 150 12.22 -10.82 2.84
C VAL A 150 11.77 -12.27 3.04
N ILE A 151 12.58 -13.19 2.51
CA ILE A 151 12.58 -14.63 2.86
C ILE A 151 13.99 -14.92 3.37
N GLY A 152 14.21 -14.68 4.66
CA GLY A 152 15.51 -14.70 5.30
C GLY A 152 16.09 -13.32 5.56
N GLU A 153 16.95 -13.25 6.58
CA GLU A 153 17.49 -11.98 7.08
C GLU A 153 19.01 -11.82 6.85
N LYS A 154 19.63 -12.73 6.13
CA LYS A 154 21.06 -12.59 5.76
C LYS A 154 21.27 -11.33 4.95
N ARG A 155 22.42 -10.69 5.16
CA ARG A 155 22.78 -9.42 4.55
C ARG A 155 23.16 -9.55 3.07
N HIS A 156 23.19 -8.42 2.40
CA HIS A 156 23.73 -8.27 1.04
C HIS A 156 23.10 -9.19 -0.02
N GLY A 157 21.80 -9.51 0.14
CA GLY A 157 21.11 -10.37 -0.82
C GLY A 157 21.63 -11.81 -0.86
N SER A 158 22.12 -12.33 0.28
CA SER A 158 22.73 -13.67 0.36
C SER A 158 21.77 -14.80 0.75
N ASN A 159 20.46 -14.48 0.91
CA ASN A 159 19.46 -15.54 1.07
C ASN A 159 19.16 -16.23 -0.27
N PRO A 160 18.88 -17.54 -0.28
CA PRO A 160 18.65 -18.29 -1.54
C PRO A 160 17.54 -17.72 -2.43
N GLU A 161 16.52 -17.11 -1.83
CA GLU A 161 15.34 -16.58 -2.51
C GLU A 161 15.48 -15.11 -2.93
N ASP A 162 16.54 -14.41 -2.54
CA ASP A 162 16.69 -12.97 -2.74
C ASP A 162 16.62 -12.55 -4.21
N ALA A 163 17.33 -13.26 -5.09
CA ALA A 163 17.32 -12.93 -6.52
C ALA A 163 15.89 -12.98 -7.11
N MET A 164 15.10 -14.01 -6.75
CA MET A 164 13.71 -14.12 -7.19
C MET A 164 12.84 -13.04 -6.55
N LEU A 165 13.04 -12.76 -5.27
CA LEU A 165 12.30 -11.72 -4.55
C LEU A 165 12.54 -10.34 -5.16
N ASP A 166 13.77 -10.06 -5.59
CA ASP A 166 14.14 -8.80 -6.25
C ASP A 166 13.44 -8.63 -7.60
N GLU A 167 13.29 -9.72 -8.38
CA GLU A 167 12.52 -9.71 -9.63
C GLU A 167 11.04 -9.37 -9.38
N TYR A 168 10.39 -9.99 -8.36
CA TYR A 168 8.99 -9.71 -8.02
C TYR A 168 8.83 -8.31 -7.42
N SER A 169 9.79 -7.84 -6.65
CA SER A 169 9.82 -6.46 -6.16
C SER A 169 9.96 -5.45 -7.29
N ALA A 170 10.78 -5.74 -8.30
CA ALA A 170 10.90 -4.90 -9.50
C ALA A 170 9.58 -4.83 -10.29
N ILE A 171 8.82 -5.93 -10.35
CA ILE A 171 7.47 -5.93 -10.93
C ILE A 171 6.55 -5.01 -10.13
N SER A 172 6.53 -5.12 -8.80
CA SER A 172 5.69 -4.27 -7.94
C SER A 172 6.02 -2.79 -8.11
N ARG A 173 7.32 -2.42 -8.16
CA ARG A 173 7.76 -1.03 -8.43
C ARG A 173 7.26 -0.52 -9.77
N ARG A 174 7.42 -1.32 -10.83
CA ARG A 174 6.95 -0.98 -12.18
C ARG A 174 5.43 -0.80 -12.23
N VAL A 175 4.67 -1.73 -11.64
CA VAL A 175 3.21 -1.64 -11.57
C VAL A 175 2.78 -0.38 -10.80
N ALA A 176 3.41 -0.07 -9.66
CA ALA A 176 3.10 1.15 -8.91
C ALA A 176 3.34 2.40 -9.77
N GLN A 177 4.48 2.50 -10.44
CA GLN A 177 4.83 3.63 -11.30
C GLN A 177 3.83 3.80 -12.46
N GLU A 178 3.51 2.73 -13.17
CA GLU A 178 2.65 2.79 -14.37
C GLU A 178 1.18 3.01 -14.06
N THR A 179 0.73 2.62 -12.86
CA THR A 179 -0.67 2.83 -12.40
C THR A 179 -0.85 4.13 -11.62
N GLY A 180 0.22 4.88 -11.36
CA GLY A 180 0.18 6.05 -10.50
C GLY A 180 -0.13 5.71 -9.03
N SER A 181 0.10 4.47 -8.61
CA SER A 181 -0.03 4.06 -7.22
C SER A 181 1.15 4.53 -6.40
N THR A 182 0.92 4.86 -5.12
CA THR A 182 2.02 5.17 -4.21
C THR A 182 2.81 3.89 -3.92
N LEU A 183 4.13 3.97 -3.96
CA LEU A 183 5.01 2.84 -3.63
C LEU A 183 5.38 2.88 -2.13
N CYS A 184 5.24 1.74 -1.46
CA CYS A 184 5.87 1.47 -0.17
C CYS A 184 6.94 0.38 -0.37
N ASP A 185 8.19 0.79 -0.53
CA ASP A 185 9.28 -0.14 -0.87
C ASP A 185 9.82 -0.86 0.35
N LEU A 186 9.08 -1.86 0.83
CA LEU A 186 9.47 -2.66 2.00
C LEU A 186 10.72 -3.49 1.72
N ARG A 187 10.91 -3.99 0.48
CA ARG A 187 12.11 -4.75 0.13
C ARG A 187 13.38 -3.96 0.39
N GLU A 188 13.44 -2.75 -0.16
CA GLU A 188 14.58 -1.83 0.02
C GLU A 188 14.78 -1.48 1.49
N ALA A 189 13.68 -1.17 2.20
CA ALA A 189 13.73 -0.83 3.61
C ALA A 189 14.28 -1.98 4.47
N PHE A 190 13.84 -3.23 4.23
CA PHE A 190 14.32 -4.40 4.95
C PHE A 190 15.81 -4.67 4.69
N ILE A 191 16.25 -4.65 3.42
CA ILE A 191 17.66 -4.86 3.08
C ILE A 191 18.53 -3.81 3.76
N GLY A 192 18.19 -2.53 3.65
CA GLY A 192 18.98 -1.46 4.28
C GLY A 192 19.03 -1.57 5.81
N TYR A 193 17.93 -2.00 6.45
CA TYR A 193 17.92 -2.24 7.89
C TYR A 193 18.82 -3.42 8.27
N LEU A 194 18.65 -4.56 7.59
CA LEU A 194 19.40 -5.78 7.88
C LEU A 194 20.91 -5.63 7.62
N ASP A 195 21.30 -4.93 6.57
CA ASP A 195 22.72 -4.63 6.30
C ASP A 195 23.39 -3.86 7.46
N SER A 196 22.63 -3.01 8.14
CA SER A 196 23.11 -2.20 9.25
C SER A 196 23.04 -2.91 10.61
N HIS A 197 22.03 -3.76 10.84
CA HIS A 197 21.68 -4.29 12.16
C HIS A 197 21.95 -5.79 12.33
N ASN A 198 21.99 -6.58 11.25
CA ASN A 198 22.27 -8.01 11.32
C ASN A 198 23.77 -8.32 11.22
N ARG A 199 24.56 -7.84 12.18
CA ARG A 199 26.03 -8.02 12.17
C ARG A 199 26.49 -9.48 12.23
N SER A 200 25.68 -10.35 12.84
CA SER A 200 25.98 -11.77 12.97
C SER A 200 25.50 -12.60 11.78
N ASP A 201 24.91 -11.97 10.78
CA ASP A 201 24.41 -12.57 9.53
C ASP A 201 23.47 -13.78 9.76
N VAL A 202 22.59 -13.64 10.78
CA VAL A 202 21.61 -14.68 11.11
C VAL A 202 20.48 -14.71 10.09
N GLU A 203 19.84 -15.87 9.95
CA GLU A 203 18.75 -16.04 8.96
C GLU A 203 17.42 -15.49 9.43
N LYS A 204 17.24 -15.26 10.74
CA LYS A 204 15.99 -14.80 11.36
C LYS A 204 16.26 -14.25 12.77
N GLY A 205 15.26 -13.58 13.32
CA GLY A 205 15.29 -13.09 14.71
C GLY A 205 15.60 -11.61 14.83
N ILE A 206 15.92 -10.91 13.75
CA ILE A 206 16.09 -9.45 13.73
C ILE A 206 14.71 -8.78 13.57
N LEU A 207 14.01 -9.05 12.47
CA LEU A 207 12.68 -8.54 12.16
C LEU A 207 11.63 -9.64 12.02
N THR A 208 12.06 -10.92 11.91
CA THR A 208 11.16 -12.05 11.67
C THR A 208 11.37 -13.16 12.70
N VAL A 209 10.34 -13.97 12.94
CA VAL A 209 10.41 -15.15 13.83
C VAL A 209 10.90 -16.40 13.11
N ASP A 210 10.63 -16.50 11.80
CA ASP A 210 10.83 -17.73 11.01
C ASP A 210 11.38 -17.49 9.59
N ARG A 211 12.00 -16.34 9.35
CA ARG A 211 12.52 -15.82 8.07
C ARG A 211 11.51 -15.01 7.26
N VAL A 212 10.22 -15.04 7.60
CA VAL A 212 9.12 -14.41 6.83
C VAL A 212 8.17 -13.61 7.73
N HIS A 213 7.59 -14.27 8.75
CA HIS A 213 6.60 -13.64 9.62
C HIS A 213 7.27 -12.70 10.63
N LEU A 214 6.69 -11.53 10.80
CA LEU A 214 7.25 -10.47 11.62
C LEU A 214 7.26 -10.83 13.11
N ASN A 215 8.35 -10.50 13.81
CA ASN A 215 8.39 -10.39 15.25
C ASN A 215 7.90 -8.98 15.69
N ASP A 216 7.95 -8.65 16.97
CA ASP A 216 7.50 -7.35 17.47
C ASP A 216 8.27 -6.19 16.84
N GLU A 217 9.60 -6.31 16.71
CA GLU A 217 10.44 -5.30 16.04
C GLU A 217 10.09 -5.15 14.56
N GLY A 218 9.88 -6.26 13.86
CA GLY A 218 9.44 -6.26 12.46
C GLY A 218 8.07 -5.62 12.26
N ASN A 219 7.13 -5.84 13.18
CA ASN A 219 5.82 -5.18 13.14
C ASN A 219 5.95 -3.66 13.33
N GLN A 220 6.76 -3.21 14.29
CA GLN A 220 7.06 -1.79 14.49
C GLN A 220 7.75 -1.20 13.25
N PHE A 221 8.70 -1.92 12.68
CA PHE A 221 9.43 -1.50 11.48
C PHE A 221 8.49 -1.31 10.29
N VAL A 222 7.66 -2.31 9.97
CA VAL A 222 6.70 -2.22 8.86
C VAL A 222 5.67 -1.12 9.09
N ALA A 223 5.12 -1.01 10.30
CA ALA A 223 4.22 0.08 10.66
C ALA A 223 4.87 1.44 10.42
N GLY A 224 6.11 1.61 10.86
CA GLY A 224 6.87 2.85 10.66
C GLY A 224 7.09 3.19 9.18
N GLN A 225 7.38 2.21 8.31
CA GLN A 225 7.52 2.46 6.87
C GLN A 225 6.19 2.87 6.23
N MET A 226 5.09 2.21 6.60
CA MET A 226 3.76 2.53 6.07
C MET A 226 3.23 3.88 6.59
N LEU A 227 3.50 4.22 7.85
CA LEU A 227 3.17 5.54 8.42
C LEU A 227 3.92 6.67 7.71
N LYS A 228 5.19 6.48 7.34
CA LYS A 228 5.93 7.48 6.53
C LYS A 228 5.24 7.77 5.19
N VAL A 229 4.56 6.78 4.59
CA VAL A 229 3.77 6.99 3.36
C VAL A 229 2.50 7.77 3.67
N LEU A 230 1.86 7.52 4.79
CA LEU A 230 0.62 8.18 5.20
C LEU A 230 0.84 9.64 5.64
N GLU A 231 2.04 9.97 6.10
CA GLU A 231 2.42 11.28 6.65
C GLU A 231 3.09 12.22 5.61
N GLN A 232 3.10 11.86 4.32
CA GLN A 232 3.63 12.70 3.23
C GLN A 232 2.68 13.89 2.88
#